data_f62f02b3db3a2d517b78714893ca81b0
#
_entry.id   f62f02b3db3a2d517b78714893ca81b0
#
_cell.length_a   1.000
_cell.length_b   1.000
_cell.length_c   1.000
_cell.angle_alpha   90.00
_cell.angle_beta   90.00
_cell.angle_gamma   90.00
#
_symmetry.space_group_name_H-M   'P 1'
#
loop_
_entity.id
_entity.type
_entity.pdbx_description
1 polymer ?
#
loop_
_entity_poly.entity_id
_entity_poly.type
_entity_poly.pdbx_seq_one_letter_code
_entity_poly.pdbx_strand_id
1 'polypeptide(L)'
;MVELNIASVRYRTVDFFLGTYPNDDLTVEAARDLERRFPNVHVAICPHPGPTSKADCLNWIFQGMLDFEQRRAVRFELVVTHDAEDVIHPESLAWINRYCDSYDMVQIPVLPLPTPWWHLTHGVYCDEFAEYQTKDIPVRQALGGFLPSNGVGTGFRRDALERLAARSPNGIFDPACLTEDYETGLRLFRLGCRQVFVPIRFRDG
;
A
#
# COMPACT_ATOMS: atom_id res chain seq x y z
N MET A 1 -3.03 15.73 0.31
CA MET A 1 -2.89 14.59 -0.61
C MET A 1 -4.04 13.59 -0.44
N VAL A 2 -4.29 13.07 0.77
CA VAL A 2 -5.33 12.04 1.01
C VAL A 2 -6.70 12.44 0.45
N GLU A 3 -7.19 13.66 0.68
CA GLU A 3 -8.45 14.15 0.12
C GLU A 3 -8.48 14.15 -1.42
N LEU A 4 -7.37 14.52 -2.05
CA LEU A 4 -7.24 14.48 -3.50
C LEU A 4 -7.39 13.04 -4.01
N ASN A 5 -6.74 12.09 -3.37
CA ASN A 5 -6.81 10.67 -3.74
C ASN A 5 -8.24 10.11 -3.58
N ILE A 6 -8.91 10.43 -2.46
CA ILE A 6 -10.31 10.02 -2.23
C ILE A 6 -11.21 10.54 -3.36
N ALA A 7 -11.01 11.79 -3.80
CA ALA A 7 -11.82 12.40 -4.83
C ALA A 7 -11.47 11.94 -6.26
N SER A 8 -10.23 11.52 -6.52
CA SER A 8 -9.73 11.21 -7.87
C SER A 8 -9.80 9.73 -8.23
N VAL A 9 -9.73 8.82 -7.27
CA VAL A 9 -9.76 7.37 -7.52
C VAL A 9 -11.07 6.94 -8.15
N ARG A 10 -10.99 6.33 -9.34
CA ARG A 10 -12.16 5.87 -10.12
C ARG A 10 -12.41 4.38 -9.91
N TYR A 11 -12.76 4.01 -8.66
CA TYR A 11 -13.11 2.64 -8.34
C TYR A 11 -14.38 2.63 -7.47
N ARG A 12 -15.39 1.86 -7.89
CA ARG A 12 -16.75 1.98 -7.31
C ARG A 12 -16.86 1.50 -5.87
N THR A 13 -16.08 0.49 -5.51
CA THR A 13 -16.16 -0.18 -4.20
C THR A 13 -14.79 -0.10 -3.55
N VAL A 14 -14.47 1.08 -3.00
CA VAL A 14 -13.22 1.33 -2.30
C VAL A 14 -13.51 2.00 -0.97
N ASP A 15 -12.88 1.49 0.07
CA ASP A 15 -12.82 2.12 1.39
C ASP A 15 -11.38 2.48 1.72
N PHE A 16 -11.19 3.66 2.32
CA PHE A 16 -9.89 4.18 2.73
C PHE A 16 -9.75 4.06 4.24
N PHE A 17 -8.71 3.38 4.70
CA PHE A 17 -8.39 3.26 6.12
C PHE A 17 -7.17 4.12 6.43
N LEU A 18 -7.31 5.10 7.30
CA LEU A 18 -6.27 6.06 7.68
C LEU A 18 -5.75 5.73 9.07
N GLY A 19 -4.45 5.42 9.17
CA GLY A 19 -3.78 5.18 10.45
C GLY A 19 -3.33 6.50 11.09
N THR A 20 -3.60 6.66 12.39
CA THR A 20 -3.17 7.81 13.18
C THR A 20 -2.71 7.39 14.56
N TYR A 21 -1.95 8.26 15.23
CA TYR A 21 -1.52 8.04 16.61
C TYR A 21 -2.32 8.91 17.58
N PRO A 22 -2.66 8.40 18.77
CA PRO A 22 -3.50 9.13 19.73
C PRO A 22 -2.84 10.38 20.31
N ASN A 23 -1.53 10.53 20.19
CA ASN A 23 -0.76 11.70 20.65
C ASN A 23 -0.51 12.76 19.56
N ASP A 24 -1.12 12.61 18.38
CA ASP A 24 -1.10 13.61 17.30
C ASP A 24 -2.53 14.09 17.04
N ASP A 25 -3.00 14.96 17.92
CA ASP A 25 -4.37 15.49 17.89
C ASP A 25 -4.71 16.15 16.56
N LEU A 26 -3.76 16.85 15.93
CA LEU A 26 -3.98 17.53 14.65
C LEU A 26 -4.24 16.54 13.52
N THR A 27 -3.44 15.48 13.43
CA THR A 27 -3.63 14.43 12.43
C THR A 27 -4.91 13.64 12.68
N VAL A 28 -5.23 13.34 13.96
CA VAL A 28 -6.48 12.67 14.34
C VAL A 28 -7.68 13.53 13.94
N GLU A 29 -7.66 14.83 14.24
CA GLU A 29 -8.75 15.73 13.88
C GLU A 29 -8.94 15.84 12.37
N ALA A 30 -7.85 16.00 11.61
CA ALA A 30 -7.89 16.04 10.15
C ALA A 30 -8.44 14.74 9.55
N ALA A 31 -8.00 13.58 10.04
CA ALA A 31 -8.50 12.28 9.58
C ALA A 31 -10.00 12.08 9.92
N ARG A 32 -10.42 12.51 11.12
CA ARG A 32 -11.83 12.48 11.53
C ARG A 32 -12.70 13.45 10.70
N ASP A 33 -12.15 14.57 10.26
CA ASP A 33 -12.85 15.46 9.34
C ASP A 33 -13.11 14.78 7.99
N LEU A 34 -12.11 14.09 7.45
CA LEU A 34 -12.28 13.30 6.22
C LEU A 34 -13.31 12.17 6.40
N GLU A 35 -13.29 11.46 7.53
CA GLU A 35 -14.27 10.41 7.85
C GLU A 35 -15.71 10.94 7.93
N ARG A 36 -15.91 12.16 8.42
CA ARG A 36 -17.24 12.81 8.45
C ARG A 36 -17.73 13.23 7.06
N ARG A 37 -16.81 13.63 6.18
CA ARG A 37 -17.13 14.17 4.85
C ARG A 37 -17.27 13.07 3.80
N PHE A 38 -16.58 11.96 3.96
CA PHE A 38 -16.54 10.86 2.99
C PHE A 38 -16.98 9.55 3.64
N PRO A 39 -18.11 8.96 3.20
CA PRO A 39 -18.68 7.76 3.85
C PRO A 39 -17.83 6.49 3.70
N ASN A 40 -16.87 6.50 2.81
CA ASN A 40 -15.92 5.42 2.54
C ASN A 40 -14.52 5.67 3.14
N VAL A 41 -14.41 6.58 4.09
CA VAL A 41 -13.18 6.85 4.84
C VAL A 41 -13.36 6.41 6.29
N HIS A 42 -12.38 5.70 6.83
CA HIS A 42 -12.38 5.13 8.17
C HIS A 42 -11.06 5.42 8.87
N VAL A 43 -11.12 5.87 10.12
CA VAL A 43 -9.92 6.17 10.91
C VAL A 43 -9.60 5.02 11.85
N ALA A 44 -8.39 4.49 11.74
CA ALA A 44 -7.80 3.51 12.64
C ALA A 44 -6.79 4.21 13.55
N ILE A 45 -7.14 4.41 14.81
CA ILE A 45 -6.24 5.04 15.79
C ILE A 45 -5.43 3.93 16.46
N CYS A 46 -4.10 4.04 16.42
CA CYS A 46 -3.20 3.14 17.15
C CYS A 46 -3.52 3.18 18.64
N PRO A 47 -3.47 2.06 19.38
CA PRO A 47 -3.85 2.01 20.80
C PRO A 47 -2.80 2.63 21.73
N HIS A 48 -1.64 2.97 21.22
CA HIS A 48 -0.51 3.53 21.96
C HIS A 48 0.06 4.77 21.26
N PRO A 49 0.74 5.65 21.98
CA PRO A 49 1.38 6.84 21.42
C PRO A 49 2.46 6.51 20.39
N GLY A 50 2.56 7.33 19.36
CA GLY A 50 3.66 7.33 18.40
C GLY A 50 4.78 8.31 18.77
N PRO A 51 5.86 8.37 17.93
CA PRO A 51 6.02 7.58 16.72
C PRO A 51 6.46 6.13 17.02
N THR A 52 5.99 5.19 16.19
CA THR A 52 6.46 3.80 16.16
C THR A 52 7.03 3.49 14.76
N SER A 53 6.99 2.25 14.30
CA SER A 53 7.34 1.93 12.93
C SER A 53 6.12 2.01 12.00
N LYS A 54 6.34 2.22 10.69
CA LYS A 54 5.28 2.14 9.66
C LYS A 54 4.56 0.79 9.73
N ALA A 55 5.31 -0.30 9.91
CA ALA A 55 4.79 -1.66 10.04
C ALA A 55 3.77 -1.79 11.19
N ASP A 56 4.07 -1.19 12.33
CA ASP A 56 3.16 -1.20 13.47
C ASP A 56 1.85 -0.48 13.14
N CYS A 57 1.92 0.72 12.58
CA CYS A 57 0.73 1.46 12.17
C CYS A 57 -0.08 0.69 11.12
N LEU A 58 0.56 0.07 10.12
CA LEU A 58 -0.11 -0.76 9.12
C LEU A 58 -0.82 -1.96 9.74
N ASN A 59 -0.25 -2.61 10.75
CA ASN A 59 -0.92 -3.69 11.47
C ASN A 59 -2.19 -3.19 12.18
N TRP A 60 -2.17 -2.01 12.78
CA TRP A 60 -3.35 -1.42 13.43
C TRP A 60 -4.41 -0.95 12.42
N ILE A 61 -3.99 -0.43 11.25
CA ILE A 61 -4.92 -0.15 10.14
C ILE A 61 -5.62 -1.45 9.70
N PHE A 62 -4.85 -2.53 9.55
CA PHE A 62 -5.40 -3.82 9.16
C PHE A 62 -6.38 -4.35 10.22
N GLN A 63 -6.07 -4.20 11.50
CA GLN A 63 -6.99 -4.56 12.59
C GLN A 63 -8.27 -3.72 12.53
N GLY A 64 -8.16 -2.42 12.31
CA GLY A 64 -9.32 -1.53 12.13
C GLY A 64 -10.19 -1.93 10.93
N MET A 65 -9.58 -2.40 9.85
CA MET A 65 -10.28 -2.96 8.70
C MET A 65 -11.04 -4.24 9.07
N LEU A 66 -10.45 -5.16 9.83
CA LEU A 66 -11.10 -6.37 10.33
C LEU A 66 -12.33 -6.06 11.20
N ASP A 67 -12.17 -5.10 12.11
CA ASP A 67 -13.28 -4.65 12.97
C ASP A 67 -14.41 -4.03 12.15
N PHE A 68 -14.09 -3.31 11.09
CA PHE A 68 -15.09 -2.77 10.16
C PHE A 68 -15.82 -3.88 9.41
N GLU A 69 -15.09 -4.86 8.85
CA GLU A 69 -15.66 -6.02 8.17
C GLU A 69 -16.67 -6.75 9.07
N GLN A 70 -16.29 -6.99 10.33
CA GLN A 70 -17.16 -7.67 11.30
C GLN A 70 -18.44 -6.86 11.59
N ARG A 71 -18.30 -5.54 11.80
CA ARG A 71 -19.46 -4.67 12.10
C ARG A 71 -20.41 -4.50 10.92
N ARG A 72 -19.89 -4.53 9.69
CA ARG A 72 -20.67 -4.31 8.47
C ARG A 72 -21.09 -5.59 7.78
N ALA A 73 -20.62 -6.75 8.24
CA ALA A 73 -20.83 -8.05 7.59
C ALA A 73 -20.36 -8.06 6.13
N VAL A 74 -19.21 -7.43 5.85
CA VAL A 74 -18.55 -7.38 4.54
C VAL A 74 -17.17 -8.01 4.64
N ARG A 75 -16.55 -8.32 3.51
CA ARG A 75 -15.15 -8.75 3.45
C ARG A 75 -14.48 -8.07 2.27
N PHE A 76 -13.31 -7.49 2.51
CA PHE A 76 -12.48 -6.94 1.45
C PHE A 76 -11.66 -8.06 0.81
N GLU A 77 -11.72 -8.15 -0.51
CA GLU A 77 -10.97 -9.15 -1.28
C GLU A 77 -9.55 -8.71 -1.59
N LEU A 78 -9.33 -7.40 -1.62
CA LEU A 78 -8.08 -6.77 -2.00
C LEU A 78 -7.74 -5.65 -1.02
N VAL A 79 -6.50 -5.62 -0.56
CA VAL A 79 -5.93 -4.53 0.24
C VAL A 79 -4.80 -3.89 -0.55
N VAL A 80 -4.82 -2.58 -0.69
CA VAL A 80 -3.78 -1.81 -1.38
C VAL A 80 -3.13 -0.85 -0.41
N THR A 81 -1.81 -0.84 -0.36
CA THR A 81 -1.03 0.04 0.51
C THR A 81 -0.56 1.28 -0.21
N HIS A 82 -0.67 2.43 0.46
CA HIS A 82 -0.18 3.74 0.03
C HIS A 82 0.31 4.55 1.23
N ASP A 83 1.26 5.45 0.98
CA ASP A 83 1.65 6.46 1.95
C ASP A 83 0.71 7.67 1.87
N ALA A 84 0.60 8.44 2.94
CA ALA A 84 -0.32 9.57 3.02
C ALA A 84 0.04 10.72 2.04
N GLU A 85 1.30 10.79 1.62
CA GLU A 85 1.82 11.74 0.64
C GLU A 85 1.75 11.28 -0.82
N ASP A 86 1.38 10.03 -1.08
CA ASP A 86 1.29 9.51 -2.45
C ASP A 86 0.22 10.21 -3.28
N VAL A 87 0.46 10.27 -4.60
CA VAL A 87 -0.55 10.60 -5.60
C VAL A 87 -0.98 9.30 -6.28
N ILE A 88 -2.22 8.91 -6.06
CA ILE A 88 -2.77 7.66 -6.61
C ILE A 88 -3.37 7.94 -7.98
N HIS A 89 -2.90 7.23 -9.00
CA HIS A 89 -3.51 7.35 -10.32
C HIS A 89 -4.96 6.85 -10.29
N PRO A 90 -5.92 7.58 -10.89
CA PRO A 90 -7.35 7.25 -10.80
C PRO A 90 -7.74 5.82 -11.17
N GLU A 91 -7.01 5.21 -12.09
CA GLU A 91 -7.29 3.85 -12.60
C GLU A 91 -6.42 2.75 -11.98
N SER A 92 -5.50 3.10 -11.06
CA SER A 92 -4.54 2.15 -10.49
C SER A 92 -5.22 0.95 -9.82
N LEU A 93 -6.27 1.20 -9.05
CA LEU A 93 -7.01 0.13 -8.35
C LEU A 93 -7.68 -0.84 -9.32
N ALA A 94 -8.20 -0.36 -10.46
CA ALA A 94 -8.79 -1.21 -11.48
C ALA A 94 -7.74 -2.15 -12.10
N TRP A 95 -6.53 -1.64 -12.34
CA TRP A 95 -5.42 -2.45 -12.84
C TRP A 95 -4.97 -3.48 -11.82
N ILE A 96 -4.75 -3.09 -10.57
CA ILE A 96 -4.37 -4.01 -9.50
C ILE A 96 -5.42 -5.12 -9.37
N ASN A 97 -6.70 -4.75 -9.28
CA ASN A 97 -7.79 -5.71 -9.13
C ASN A 97 -7.85 -6.71 -10.30
N ARG A 98 -7.63 -6.26 -11.53
CA ARG A 98 -7.62 -7.14 -12.71
C ARG A 98 -6.63 -8.30 -12.60
N TYR A 99 -5.49 -8.09 -11.94
CA TYR A 99 -4.45 -9.10 -11.79
C TYR A 99 -4.62 -9.94 -10.51
N CYS A 100 -5.36 -9.46 -9.52
CA CYS A 100 -5.58 -10.18 -8.27
C CYS A 100 -6.38 -11.47 -8.41
N ASP A 101 -7.11 -11.68 -9.52
CA ASP A 101 -7.73 -12.98 -9.82
C ASP A 101 -6.69 -14.10 -10.04
N SER A 102 -5.49 -13.74 -10.52
CA SER A 102 -4.44 -14.68 -10.86
C SER A 102 -3.22 -14.62 -9.96
N TYR A 103 -3.05 -13.53 -9.21
CA TYR A 103 -1.87 -13.28 -8.38
C TYR A 103 -2.27 -12.86 -6.97
N ASP A 104 -1.46 -13.26 -6.01
CA ASP A 104 -1.67 -12.99 -4.59
C ASP A 104 -1.10 -11.62 -4.16
N MET A 105 -0.08 -11.14 -4.91
CA MET A 105 0.49 -9.80 -4.76
C MET A 105 0.69 -9.17 -6.14
N VAL A 106 0.25 -7.94 -6.29
CA VAL A 106 0.37 -7.15 -7.53
C VAL A 106 1.08 -5.84 -7.21
N GLN A 107 2.23 -5.61 -7.83
CA GLN A 107 2.95 -4.35 -7.75
C GLN A 107 2.79 -3.58 -9.06
N ILE A 108 2.35 -2.34 -8.98
CA ILE A 108 2.38 -1.40 -10.10
C ILE A 108 3.59 -0.46 -9.98
N PRO A 109 4.03 0.19 -11.06
CA PRO A 109 5.13 1.15 -11.01
C PRO A 109 4.85 2.29 -10.01
N VAL A 110 5.90 2.64 -9.27
CA VAL A 110 5.95 3.81 -8.40
C VAL A 110 6.95 4.77 -9.00
N LEU A 111 6.51 5.96 -9.35
CA LEU A 111 7.35 6.95 -10.00
C LEU A 111 7.47 8.18 -9.10
N PRO A 112 8.68 8.67 -8.85
CA PRO A 112 8.88 9.93 -8.16
C PRO A 112 8.31 11.08 -9.01
N LEU A 113 7.67 12.04 -8.35
CA LEU A 113 7.15 13.22 -9.04
C LEU A 113 8.30 14.05 -9.61
N PRO A 114 8.16 14.61 -10.84
CA PRO A 114 9.20 15.40 -11.46
C PRO A 114 9.46 16.66 -10.66
N THR A 115 10.73 17.01 -10.52
CA THR A 115 11.19 18.26 -9.90
C THR A 115 12.06 19.05 -10.88
N PRO A 116 12.29 20.34 -10.63
CA PRO A 116 13.21 21.14 -11.43
C PRO A 116 14.59 20.48 -11.58
N TRP A 117 15.17 20.54 -12.77
CA TRP A 117 16.42 19.87 -13.13
C TRP A 117 17.63 20.24 -12.25
N TRP A 118 17.59 21.37 -11.56
CA TRP A 118 18.65 21.79 -10.62
C TRP A 118 18.59 21.12 -9.25
N HIS A 119 17.54 20.31 -8.98
CA HIS A 119 17.48 19.46 -7.80
C HIS A 119 18.23 18.15 -8.05
N LEU A 120 19.56 18.23 -8.14
CA LEU A 120 20.41 17.13 -8.59
C LEU A 120 20.25 15.85 -7.74
N THR A 121 20.15 15.99 -6.41
CA THR A 121 19.96 14.83 -5.52
C THR A 121 18.66 14.09 -5.83
N HIS A 122 17.58 14.85 -6.05
CA HIS A 122 16.30 14.25 -6.43
C HIS A 122 16.35 13.65 -7.84
N GLY A 123 17.11 14.25 -8.76
CA GLY A 123 17.35 13.69 -10.09
C GLY A 123 17.97 12.29 -10.03
N VAL A 124 19.01 12.10 -9.21
CA VAL A 124 19.62 10.78 -8.98
C VAL A 124 18.60 9.78 -8.43
N TYR A 125 17.79 10.19 -7.46
CA TYR A 125 16.72 9.37 -6.91
C TYR A 125 15.69 8.95 -7.98
N CYS A 126 15.31 9.89 -8.88
CA CYS A 126 14.41 9.60 -9.99
C CYS A 126 15.02 8.57 -10.96
N ASP A 127 16.32 8.68 -11.25
CA ASP A 127 17.03 7.75 -12.13
C ASP A 127 17.13 6.35 -11.53
N GLU A 128 17.46 6.26 -10.23
CA GLU A 128 17.49 4.97 -9.50
C GLU A 128 16.13 4.28 -9.51
N PHE A 129 15.06 5.02 -9.23
CA PHE A 129 13.69 4.48 -9.29
C PHE A 129 13.29 4.06 -10.70
N ALA A 130 13.63 4.86 -11.71
CA ALA A 130 13.36 4.52 -13.10
C ALA A 130 14.10 3.24 -13.52
N GLU A 131 15.37 3.10 -13.16
CA GLU A 131 16.14 1.89 -13.44
C GLU A 131 15.56 0.66 -12.72
N TYR A 132 15.29 0.79 -11.44
CA TYR A 132 14.70 -0.28 -10.62
C TYR A 132 13.37 -0.78 -11.20
N GLN A 133 12.45 0.14 -11.55
CA GLN A 133 11.12 -0.18 -12.05
C GLN A 133 11.11 -0.69 -13.51
N THR A 134 12.08 -0.24 -14.33
CA THR A 134 12.08 -0.58 -15.76
C THR A 134 13.02 -1.71 -16.13
N LYS A 135 14.01 -2.05 -15.28
CA LYS A 135 14.99 -3.11 -15.53
C LYS A 135 14.98 -4.17 -14.43
N ASP A 136 15.26 -3.78 -13.18
CA ASP A 136 15.55 -4.75 -12.13
C ASP A 136 14.34 -5.61 -11.80
N ILE A 137 13.17 -5.00 -11.54
CA ILE A 137 11.95 -5.73 -11.22
C ILE A 137 11.49 -6.61 -12.40
N PRO A 138 11.41 -6.12 -13.66
CA PRO A 138 11.08 -6.96 -14.81
C PRO A 138 12.03 -8.13 -15.03
N VAL A 139 13.34 -7.91 -14.87
CA VAL A 139 14.35 -9.00 -14.98
C VAL A 139 14.16 -10.02 -13.87
N ARG A 140 13.99 -9.56 -12.63
CA ARG A 140 13.74 -10.44 -11.48
C ARG A 140 12.50 -11.31 -11.69
N GLN A 141 11.42 -10.71 -12.18
CA GLN A 141 10.20 -11.44 -12.55
C GLN A 141 10.44 -12.46 -13.65
N ALA A 142 11.14 -12.08 -14.72
CA ALA A 142 11.43 -12.98 -15.85
C ALA A 142 12.27 -14.19 -15.41
N LEU A 143 13.12 -14.03 -14.41
CA LEU A 143 13.94 -15.10 -13.82
C LEU A 143 13.20 -15.93 -12.76
N GLY A 144 11.93 -15.65 -12.49
CA GLY A 144 11.14 -16.34 -11.46
C GLY A 144 11.57 -16.02 -10.03
N GLY A 145 12.26 -14.88 -9.82
CA GLY A 145 12.62 -14.38 -8.50
C GLY A 145 11.44 -13.77 -7.76
N PHE A 146 11.57 -13.60 -6.43
CA PHE A 146 10.55 -12.89 -5.68
C PHE A 146 10.49 -11.41 -6.07
N LEU A 147 9.28 -10.85 -5.98
CA LEU A 147 9.07 -9.42 -6.20
C LEU A 147 8.94 -8.74 -4.84
N PRO A 148 9.79 -7.75 -4.53
CA PRO A 148 9.59 -6.93 -3.33
C PRO A 148 8.33 -6.09 -3.48
N SER A 149 7.63 -5.86 -2.38
CA SER A 149 6.68 -4.77 -2.30
C SER A 149 7.43 -3.45 -2.18
N ASN A 150 6.93 -2.41 -2.81
CA ASN A 150 7.48 -1.05 -2.65
C ASN A 150 6.81 -0.28 -1.48
N GLY A 151 5.95 -0.95 -0.72
CA GLY A 151 5.18 -0.30 0.35
C GLY A 151 4.05 0.59 -0.14
N VAL A 152 4.08 0.98 -1.42
CA VAL A 152 3.10 1.84 -2.09
C VAL A 152 2.72 1.25 -3.44
N GLY A 153 1.48 1.44 -3.87
CA GLY A 153 0.99 0.88 -5.12
C GLY A 153 1.04 -0.66 -5.16
N THR A 154 1.02 -1.30 -4.00
CA THR A 154 1.04 -2.76 -3.87
C THR A 154 -0.33 -3.25 -3.46
N GLY A 155 -0.91 -4.12 -4.27
CA GLY A 155 -2.15 -4.83 -3.96
C GLY A 155 -1.88 -6.22 -3.44
N PHE A 156 -2.54 -6.59 -2.36
CA PHE A 156 -2.47 -7.91 -1.74
C PHE A 156 -3.85 -8.53 -1.71
N ARG A 157 -3.98 -9.76 -2.16
CA ARG A 157 -5.19 -10.53 -1.88
C ARG A 157 -5.34 -10.71 -0.38
N ARG A 158 -6.58 -10.61 0.08
CA ARG A 158 -6.92 -10.78 1.49
C ARG A 158 -6.40 -12.10 2.06
N ASP A 159 -6.58 -13.20 1.32
CA ASP A 159 -6.13 -14.53 1.74
C ASP A 159 -4.59 -14.61 1.90
N ALA A 160 -3.85 -13.87 1.08
CA ALA A 160 -2.39 -13.83 1.19
C ALA A 160 -1.95 -13.13 2.50
N LEU A 161 -2.62 -12.03 2.86
CA LEU A 161 -2.36 -11.34 4.13
C LEU A 161 -2.74 -12.19 5.34
N GLU A 162 -3.85 -12.96 5.28
CA GLU A 162 -4.23 -13.90 6.33
C GLU A 162 -3.19 -15.02 6.51
N ARG A 163 -2.62 -15.51 5.40
CA ARG A 163 -1.54 -16.52 5.45
C ARG A 163 -0.27 -15.96 6.08
N LEU A 164 0.05 -14.68 5.85
CA LEU A 164 1.14 -13.99 6.55
C LEU A 164 0.85 -13.86 8.05
N ALA A 165 -0.33 -13.35 8.40
CA ALA A 165 -0.74 -13.17 9.79
C ALA A 165 -0.71 -14.47 10.59
N ALA A 166 -1.16 -15.59 10.00
CA ALA A 166 -1.16 -16.89 10.64
C ALA A 166 0.24 -17.44 10.97
N ARG A 167 1.29 -16.90 10.36
CA ARG A 167 2.68 -17.35 10.53
C ARG A 167 3.59 -16.33 11.20
N SER A 168 3.04 -15.21 11.59
CA SER A 168 3.80 -14.13 12.23
C SER A 168 3.22 -13.79 13.60
N PRO A 169 3.99 -13.95 14.69
CA PRO A 169 3.54 -13.55 16.01
C PRO A 169 3.36 -12.03 16.14
N ASN A 170 4.00 -11.25 15.26
CA ASN A 170 4.05 -9.80 15.29
C ASN A 170 3.08 -9.13 14.31
N GLY A 171 2.14 -9.89 13.73
CA GLY A 171 1.21 -9.37 12.71
C GLY A 171 1.67 -9.61 11.27
N ILE A 172 1.05 -8.91 10.32
CA ILE A 172 1.35 -9.05 8.89
C ILE A 172 2.72 -8.44 8.57
N PHE A 173 2.93 -7.20 9.05
CA PHE A 173 4.18 -6.45 8.88
C PHE A 173 5.00 -6.56 10.16
N ASP A 174 6.30 -6.82 10.05
CA ASP A 174 7.17 -6.95 11.23
C ASP A 174 7.61 -5.55 11.71
N PRO A 175 7.17 -5.10 12.90
CA PRO A 175 7.54 -3.79 13.43
C PRO A 175 9.03 -3.61 13.71
N ALA A 176 9.79 -4.69 13.82
CA ALA A 176 11.25 -4.67 14.04
C ALA A 176 12.04 -4.57 12.73
N CYS A 177 11.38 -4.75 11.57
CA CYS A 177 12.02 -4.67 10.26
C CYS A 177 11.96 -3.24 9.72
N LEU A 178 13.11 -2.68 9.30
CA LEU A 178 13.17 -1.34 8.69
C LEU A 178 12.66 -1.29 7.24
N THR A 179 12.64 -2.45 6.58
CA THR A 179 12.18 -2.61 5.19
C THR A 179 11.05 -3.63 5.17
N GLU A 180 10.00 -3.35 5.93
CA GLU A 180 8.86 -4.24 6.15
C GLU A 180 8.14 -4.61 4.85
N ASP A 181 8.14 -3.70 3.89
CA ASP A 181 7.57 -3.86 2.57
C ASP A 181 8.35 -4.89 1.74
N TYR A 182 9.69 -4.71 1.66
CA TYR A 182 10.57 -5.64 0.97
C TYR A 182 10.47 -7.06 1.57
N GLU A 183 10.51 -7.15 2.90
CA GLU A 183 10.39 -8.41 3.62
C GLU A 183 9.02 -9.07 3.37
N THR A 184 7.95 -8.29 3.34
CA THR A 184 6.60 -8.80 3.06
C THR A 184 6.55 -9.49 1.70
N GLY A 185 7.14 -8.91 0.65
CA GLY A 185 7.27 -9.55 -0.65
C GLY A 185 8.01 -10.88 -0.58
N LEU A 186 9.14 -10.93 0.11
CA LEU A 186 9.94 -12.16 0.30
C LEU A 186 9.17 -13.23 1.08
N ARG A 187 8.48 -12.85 2.15
CA ARG A 187 7.68 -13.79 2.97
C ARG A 187 6.53 -14.39 2.17
N LEU A 188 5.82 -13.58 1.38
CA LEU A 188 4.76 -14.06 0.48
C LEU A 188 5.32 -15.06 -0.54
N PHE A 189 6.46 -14.76 -1.15
CA PHE A 189 7.12 -15.68 -2.08
C PHE A 189 7.46 -17.02 -1.43
N ARG A 190 8.03 -17.00 -0.22
CA ARG A 190 8.34 -18.22 0.57
C ARG A 190 7.10 -19.03 0.94
N LEU A 191 5.93 -18.38 1.04
CA LEU A 191 4.64 -19.04 1.23
C LEU A 191 4.05 -19.62 -0.05
N GLY A 192 4.76 -19.50 -1.20
CA GLY A 192 4.29 -19.94 -2.50
C GLY A 192 3.19 -19.04 -3.09
N CYS A 193 3.07 -17.80 -2.61
CA CYS A 193 2.17 -16.81 -3.19
C CYS A 193 2.68 -16.36 -4.56
N ARG A 194 1.77 -16.25 -5.52
CA ARG A 194 2.09 -15.76 -6.86
C ARG A 194 2.16 -14.23 -6.84
N GLN A 195 3.24 -13.71 -7.39
CA GLN A 195 3.51 -12.28 -7.44
C GLN A 195 3.64 -11.81 -8.88
N VAL A 196 3.22 -10.59 -9.16
CA VAL A 196 3.38 -9.96 -10.46
C VAL A 196 3.71 -8.48 -10.33
N PHE A 197 4.67 -8.02 -11.12
CA PHE A 197 4.87 -6.61 -11.42
C PHE A 197 4.19 -6.31 -12.75
N VAL A 198 3.29 -5.34 -12.76
CA VAL A 198 2.52 -4.95 -13.95
C VAL A 198 3.09 -3.64 -14.48
N PRO A 199 3.87 -3.65 -15.58
CA PRO A 199 4.55 -2.46 -16.10
C PRO A 199 3.57 -1.53 -16.83
N ILE A 200 2.63 -0.94 -16.08
CA ILE A 200 1.65 0.01 -16.61
C ILE A 200 2.38 1.30 -16.98
N ARG A 201 2.10 1.78 -18.18
CA ARG A 201 2.52 3.12 -18.61
C ARG A 201 1.27 3.95 -18.80
N PHE A 202 1.12 4.97 -17.96
CA PHE A 202 0.10 5.98 -18.18
C PHE A 202 0.60 6.94 -19.27
N ARG A 203 -0.25 7.21 -20.26
CA ARG A 203 0.03 8.25 -21.26
C ARG A 203 -0.77 9.47 -20.85
N ASP A 204 -0.10 10.59 -20.75
CA ASP A 204 -0.78 11.89 -20.70
C ASP A 204 -1.64 11.99 -21.97
N GLY A 205 -2.94 12.22 -21.78
CA GLY A 205 -3.91 12.34 -22.88
C GLY A 205 -3.79 13.67 -23.60
#